data_21dd6783149648993f694aa8132ec7cb
#
_entry.id   21dd6783149648993f694aa8132ec7cb
#
_cell.length_a   1.000
_cell.length_b   1.000
_cell.length_c   1.000
_cell.angle_alpha   90.00
_cell.angle_beta   90.00
_cell.angle_gamma   90.00
#
_symmetry.space_group_name_H-M   'P 1'
#
loop_
_entity.id
_entity.type
_entity.pdbx_description
1 polymer ?
#
loop_
_entity_poly.entity_id
_entity_poly.type
_entity_poly.pdbx_seq_one_letter_code
_entity_poly.pdbx_strand_id
1 'polypeptide(L)'
;PDVDNLRGLYARYGFKQALAELGGPAPDASEASASTTSAQPNPDHPAPIEKHYELVTTPEAFDRWLSTLANAKAFAFDTETTSIDAQRAELVGVSFAVEPGHAAYVPVGHDYPGTPPQLPLADVLAALKPLLEDPARAKIAQHGKYDLNVLTRYGIEIAGFAYDTMLESYVLNSTATLHNMDALAKKYLGVDTILYSDVAGKGAKQIGFSQVGLDEACAYAAEDADITLRLHRALWPMLQAEPGLQRVFSEIEMPLAPVLARMERCGVLIDAALLRKQSSELGHAMIRLQQEVHTLAGHPFSLDSPKQLAQILFEERGLPIKHRTPGGQASTNEEALEELAELDELPRKILDYRSLAKLKGTYTDKLPELINPNSGRVHTSFHQAVAATGRLSSSDPNLQNIPIRTPEGRRIRQAFVAPPGWLVLAADYSQIELRIMAHLSADAGLLAAFRQGQDIHRATAAEVFGKTPEEVSSNERRAAKAINFGLIYGMSAFGLGRQLGIGRGQAQDYVDLYFSRYPGVREYMESTRRKARDDGFVETVFGRRLYLPEIRGKSFAARQGAERAAINAPMQGTAADIIKRAMVQVDAWLADNRERALMILQVHD
;
A
#
# COMPACT_ATOMS: atom_id res chain seq x y z
N PRO A 1 -25.37 10.59 -29.18
CA PRO A 1 -24.12 11.04 -28.58
C PRO A 1 -23.24 11.61 -29.68
N ASP A 2 -22.57 12.72 -29.40
CA ASP A 2 -21.63 13.36 -30.30
C ASP A 2 -20.35 12.47 -30.36
N VAL A 3 -20.31 11.60 -31.38
CA VAL A 3 -19.29 10.57 -31.54
C VAL A 3 -17.90 11.20 -31.79
N ASP A 4 -17.85 12.36 -32.46
CA ASP A 4 -16.58 13.02 -32.78
C ASP A 4 -15.97 13.67 -31.53
N ASN A 5 -16.80 14.22 -30.66
CA ASN A 5 -16.37 14.76 -29.36
C ASN A 5 -15.93 13.64 -28.40
N LEU A 6 -16.62 12.51 -28.39
CA LEU A 6 -16.22 11.30 -27.65
C LEU A 6 -14.91 10.69 -28.17
N ARG A 7 -14.71 10.68 -29.47
CA ARG A 7 -13.47 10.21 -30.12
C ARG A 7 -12.31 11.12 -29.73
N GLY A 8 -12.50 12.44 -29.75
CA GLY A 8 -11.51 13.42 -29.28
C GLY A 8 -11.14 13.25 -27.80
N LEU A 9 -12.14 13.01 -26.93
CA LEU A 9 -11.94 12.74 -25.51
C LEU A 9 -11.18 11.43 -25.27
N TYR A 10 -11.56 10.35 -25.95
CA TYR A 10 -10.89 9.05 -25.79
C TYR A 10 -9.46 9.05 -26.31
N ALA A 11 -9.17 9.77 -27.40
CA ALA A 11 -7.81 9.98 -27.87
C ALA A 11 -7.00 10.80 -26.86
N ARG A 12 -7.55 11.89 -26.35
CA ARG A 12 -6.91 12.78 -25.38
C ARG A 12 -6.58 12.11 -24.05
N TYR A 13 -7.44 11.19 -23.58
CA TYR A 13 -7.27 10.51 -22.30
C TYR A 13 -6.70 9.09 -22.42
N GLY A 14 -6.26 8.68 -23.63
CA GLY A 14 -5.58 7.41 -23.85
C GLY A 14 -6.46 6.16 -23.73
N PHE A 15 -7.77 6.28 -23.85
CA PHE A 15 -8.71 5.15 -23.81
C PHE A 15 -8.71 4.37 -25.15
N LYS A 16 -7.60 3.69 -25.44
CA LYS A 16 -7.37 2.99 -26.72
C LYS A 16 -8.45 1.98 -27.09
N GLN A 17 -8.97 1.23 -26.11
CA GLN A 17 -10.01 0.23 -26.33
C GLN A 17 -11.35 0.89 -26.67
N ALA A 18 -11.76 1.92 -25.96
CA ALA A 18 -12.96 2.67 -26.24
C ALA A 18 -12.90 3.45 -27.57
N LEU A 19 -11.68 3.89 -27.96
CA LEU A 19 -11.43 4.51 -29.25
C LEU A 19 -11.61 3.51 -30.41
N ALA A 20 -11.13 2.27 -30.26
CA ALA A 20 -11.29 1.19 -31.22
C ALA A 20 -12.77 0.78 -31.38
N GLU A 21 -13.55 0.75 -30.31
CA GLU A 21 -15.00 0.44 -30.32
C GLU A 21 -15.82 1.52 -31.06
N LEU A 22 -15.33 2.77 -31.14
CA LEU A 22 -15.93 3.83 -31.92
C LEU A 22 -15.53 3.82 -33.40
N GLY A 23 -14.84 2.77 -33.88
CA GLY A 23 -14.48 2.59 -35.30
C GLY A 23 -13.41 3.57 -35.81
N GLY A 24 -12.52 4.05 -34.94
CA GLY A 24 -11.37 4.86 -35.32
C GLY A 24 -10.16 4.01 -35.74
N PRO A 25 -9.38 4.42 -36.77
CA PRO A 25 -8.12 3.77 -37.08
C PRO A 25 -7.12 3.97 -35.93
N ALA A 26 -6.29 2.95 -35.69
CA ALA A 26 -5.17 3.08 -34.76
C ALA A 26 -4.25 4.23 -35.23
N PRO A 27 -3.81 5.15 -34.36
CA PRO A 27 -2.90 6.20 -34.78
C PRO A 27 -1.57 5.58 -35.22
N ASP A 28 -1.21 5.77 -36.49
CA ASP A 28 0.12 5.46 -36.99
C ASP A 28 1.16 6.33 -36.28
N ALA A 29 2.25 5.70 -35.86
CA ALA A 29 3.33 6.31 -35.08
C ALA A 29 4.26 7.25 -35.88
N SER A 30 3.82 7.81 -37.01
CA SER A 30 4.67 8.57 -37.93
C SER A 30 4.30 10.03 -38.17
N GLU A 31 3.30 10.61 -37.51
CA GLU A 31 2.94 12.03 -37.70
C GLU A 31 2.87 12.83 -36.40
N ALA A 32 3.89 12.73 -35.55
CA ALA A 32 4.12 13.65 -34.43
C ALA A 32 5.43 14.43 -34.64
N SER A 33 5.58 15.00 -35.82
CA SER A 33 6.63 16.00 -36.09
C SER A 33 6.04 17.21 -36.81
N ALA A 34 6.25 18.38 -36.19
CA ALA A 34 6.01 19.73 -36.70
C ALA A 34 4.57 20.29 -36.59
N SER A 35 4.19 20.73 -35.39
CA SER A 35 3.56 22.04 -35.26
C SER A 35 4.05 22.71 -33.97
N THR A 36 5.11 23.49 -34.08
CA THR A 36 5.50 24.51 -33.10
C THR A 36 4.42 25.59 -33.06
N THR A 37 3.36 25.35 -32.36
CA THR A 37 2.46 26.38 -31.87
C THR A 37 2.91 26.72 -30.46
N SER A 38 3.42 27.92 -30.26
CA SER A 38 3.75 28.49 -28.95
C SER A 38 2.56 28.30 -27.99
N ALA A 39 2.66 27.29 -27.12
CA ALA A 39 1.73 27.11 -26.03
C ALA A 39 1.88 28.36 -25.14
N GLN A 40 0.80 29.14 -24.99
CA GLN A 40 0.73 30.15 -23.95
C GLN A 40 0.89 29.44 -22.60
N PRO A 41 1.71 29.98 -21.69
CA PRO A 41 1.89 29.37 -20.38
C PRO A 41 0.53 29.25 -19.67
N ASN A 42 0.20 28.07 -19.22
CA ASN A 42 -0.94 27.85 -18.36
C ASN A 42 -0.70 28.66 -17.07
N PRO A 43 -1.57 29.61 -16.66
CA PRO A 43 -1.31 30.48 -15.51
C PRO A 43 -1.17 29.73 -14.18
N ASP A 44 -1.51 28.46 -14.14
CA ASP A 44 -1.44 27.61 -12.95
C ASP A 44 -0.13 26.83 -12.78
N HIS A 45 0.83 26.94 -13.73
CA HIS A 45 2.12 26.24 -13.64
C HIS A 45 3.29 27.22 -13.62
N PRO A 46 4.35 26.98 -12.81
CA PRO A 46 5.52 27.82 -12.78
C PRO A 46 6.22 27.88 -14.15
N ALA A 47 6.86 29.02 -14.44
CA ALA A 47 7.62 29.20 -15.69
C ALA A 47 8.70 28.11 -15.85
N PRO A 48 9.07 27.74 -17.09
CA PRO A 48 10.17 26.82 -17.33
C PRO A 48 11.45 27.31 -16.62
N ILE A 49 12.09 26.41 -15.89
CA ILE A 49 13.32 26.69 -15.16
C ILE A 49 14.50 26.25 -16.02
N GLU A 50 15.52 27.09 -16.15
CA GLU A 50 16.78 26.72 -16.79
C GLU A 50 17.46 25.63 -15.94
N LYS A 51 17.89 24.53 -16.60
CA LYS A 51 18.51 23.39 -15.95
C LYS A 51 20.01 23.45 -16.05
N HIS A 52 20.69 23.44 -14.91
CA HIS A 52 22.15 23.37 -14.77
C HIS A 52 22.46 22.09 -13.96
N TYR A 53 22.57 20.98 -14.70
CA TYR A 53 22.86 19.67 -14.11
C TYR A 53 24.32 19.33 -14.33
N GLU A 54 25.06 19.13 -13.24
CA GLU A 54 26.51 18.89 -13.26
C GLU A 54 26.84 17.42 -13.05
N LEU A 55 27.58 16.82 -13.99
CA LEU A 55 28.19 15.50 -13.81
C LEU A 55 29.50 15.68 -13.03
N VAL A 56 29.54 15.18 -11.80
CA VAL A 56 30.66 15.39 -10.86
C VAL A 56 31.58 14.18 -10.87
N THR A 57 32.66 14.25 -11.64
CA THR A 57 33.66 13.17 -11.79
C THR A 57 35.04 13.53 -11.28
N THR A 58 35.26 14.82 -10.87
CA THR A 58 36.56 15.29 -10.39
C THR A 58 36.49 15.72 -8.91
N PRO A 59 37.59 15.58 -8.15
CA PRO A 59 37.66 16.04 -6.77
C PRO A 59 37.30 17.52 -6.60
N GLU A 60 37.77 18.37 -7.48
CA GLU A 60 37.54 19.83 -7.40
C GLU A 60 36.05 20.19 -7.59
N ALA A 61 35.35 19.48 -8.49
CA ALA A 61 33.91 19.65 -8.68
C ALA A 61 33.16 19.14 -7.44
N PHE A 62 33.58 18.01 -6.90
CA PHE A 62 33.00 17.44 -5.70
C PHE A 62 33.17 18.32 -4.46
N ASP A 63 34.37 18.88 -4.25
CA ASP A 63 34.63 19.83 -3.16
C ASP A 63 33.76 21.09 -3.23
N ARG A 64 33.52 21.62 -4.43
CA ARG A 64 32.55 22.72 -4.63
C ARG A 64 31.15 22.33 -4.18
N TRP A 65 30.69 21.14 -4.58
CA TRP A 65 29.37 20.64 -4.18
C TRP A 65 29.28 20.35 -2.70
N LEU A 66 30.29 19.77 -2.06
CA LEU A 66 30.36 19.61 -0.61
C LEU A 66 30.21 20.95 0.11
N SER A 67 30.92 22.00 -0.38
CA SER A 67 30.80 23.35 0.16
C SER A 67 29.40 23.92 -0.03
N THR A 68 28.76 23.69 -1.18
CA THR A 68 27.39 24.12 -1.46
C THR A 68 26.40 23.45 -0.51
N LEU A 69 26.50 22.12 -0.35
CA LEU A 69 25.66 21.36 0.59
C LEU A 69 25.91 21.77 2.03
N ALA A 70 27.16 22.03 2.41
CA ALA A 70 27.53 22.49 3.75
C ALA A 70 26.93 23.86 4.10
N ASN A 71 26.71 24.74 3.14
CA ASN A 71 26.10 26.05 3.33
C ASN A 71 24.56 26.03 3.22
N ALA A 72 23.98 24.98 2.65
CA ALA A 72 22.54 24.84 2.52
C ALA A 72 21.86 24.49 3.85
N LYS A 73 20.73 25.12 4.15
CA LYS A 73 19.88 24.76 5.30
C LYS A 73 19.11 23.47 5.05
N ALA A 74 18.76 23.23 3.80
CA ALA A 74 18.07 22.04 3.32
C ALA A 74 18.56 21.72 1.92
N PHE A 75 18.61 20.45 1.57
CA PHE A 75 18.88 19.97 0.21
C PHE A 75 18.09 18.71 -0.12
N ALA A 76 17.72 18.54 -1.37
CA ALA A 76 17.20 17.29 -1.88
C ALA A 76 18.36 16.35 -2.21
N PHE A 77 18.13 15.04 -2.03
CA PHE A 77 19.06 13.99 -2.41
C PHE A 77 18.29 12.78 -2.91
N ASP A 78 18.94 11.99 -3.75
CA ASP A 78 18.45 10.73 -4.24
C ASP A 78 19.62 9.76 -4.47
N THR A 79 19.36 8.44 -4.49
CA THR A 79 20.38 7.41 -4.71
C THR A 79 20.04 6.53 -5.89
N GLU A 80 20.99 6.40 -6.81
CA GLU A 80 20.92 5.47 -7.94
C GLU A 80 21.59 4.14 -7.59
N THR A 81 20.94 3.05 -7.91
CA THR A 81 21.37 1.73 -7.43
C THR A 81 21.18 0.61 -8.46
N THR A 82 21.77 -0.55 -8.17
CA THR A 82 21.67 -1.73 -9.04
C THR A 82 20.37 -2.51 -8.91
N SER A 83 19.52 -2.23 -7.90
CA SER A 83 18.32 -3.03 -7.60
C SER A 83 17.28 -2.23 -6.84
N ILE A 84 16.01 -2.52 -7.05
CA ILE A 84 14.89 -2.00 -6.25
C ILE A 84 14.80 -2.63 -4.84
N ASP A 85 15.51 -3.76 -4.60
CA ASP A 85 15.65 -4.37 -3.28
C ASP A 85 16.77 -3.67 -2.51
N ALA A 86 16.43 -2.73 -1.62
CA ALA A 86 17.37 -1.95 -0.84
C ALA A 86 18.33 -2.80 0.02
N GLN A 87 17.96 -4.06 0.34
CA GLN A 87 18.81 -4.97 1.11
C GLN A 87 19.91 -5.62 0.27
N ARG A 88 19.82 -5.53 -1.07
CA ARG A 88 20.79 -6.10 -2.03
C ARG A 88 21.39 -5.05 -2.95
N ALA A 89 20.74 -3.89 -3.05
CA ALA A 89 21.13 -2.82 -3.94
C ALA A 89 22.54 -2.31 -3.66
N GLU A 90 23.38 -2.20 -4.69
CA GLU A 90 24.67 -1.52 -4.62
C GLU A 90 24.52 -0.09 -5.14
N LEU A 91 25.24 0.84 -4.54
CA LEU A 91 25.18 2.24 -4.89
C LEU A 91 25.90 2.48 -6.24
N VAL A 92 25.21 3.10 -7.19
CA VAL A 92 25.75 3.47 -8.49
C VAL A 92 26.10 4.95 -8.53
N GLY A 93 25.33 5.79 -7.82
CA GLY A 93 25.60 7.21 -7.69
C GLY A 93 24.68 7.89 -6.69
N VAL A 94 24.96 9.15 -6.41
CA VAL A 94 24.11 10.02 -5.58
C VAL A 94 23.88 11.34 -6.29
N SER A 95 22.67 11.87 -6.18
CA SER A 95 22.31 13.17 -6.74
C SER A 95 21.86 14.14 -5.66
N PHE A 96 22.03 15.44 -5.91
CA PHE A 96 21.71 16.51 -4.98
C PHE A 96 21.14 17.72 -5.70
N ALA A 97 20.19 18.42 -5.04
CA ALA A 97 19.73 19.73 -5.48
C ALA A 97 19.55 20.67 -4.26
N VAL A 98 19.99 21.93 -4.41
CA VAL A 98 19.88 22.98 -3.40
C VAL A 98 18.96 24.12 -3.83
N GLU A 99 18.86 24.35 -5.14
CA GLU A 99 18.00 25.34 -5.79
C GLU A 99 17.34 24.75 -7.03
N PRO A 100 16.11 25.18 -7.39
CA PRO A 100 15.45 24.73 -8.59
C PRO A 100 16.29 24.93 -9.85
N GLY A 101 16.44 23.88 -10.63
CA GLY A 101 17.26 23.87 -11.84
C GLY A 101 18.75 23.69 -11.58
N HIS A 102 19.23 23.68 -10.34
CA HIS A 102 20.64 23.49 -10.00
C HIS A 102 20.84 22.19 -9.23
N ALA A 103 21.35 21.17 -9.90
CA ALA A 103 21.51 19.82 -9.36
C ALA A 103 22.82 19.18 -9.86
N ALA A 104 23.26 18.14 -9.15
CA ALA A 104 24.45 17.38 -9.50
C ALA A 104 24.21 15.88 -9.37
N TYR A 105 24.94 15.12 -10.16
CA TYR A 105 25.07 13.68 -10.05
C TYR A 105 26.54 13.28 -9.82
N VAL A 106 26.80 12.50 -8.79
CA VAL A 106 28.11 11.97 -8.42
C VAL A 106 28.11 10.46 -8.69
N PRO A 107 28.60 10.00 -9.86
CA PRO A 107 28.69 8.56 -10.17
C PRO A 107 29.82 7.92 -9.38
N VAL A 108 29.59 6.69 -8.90
CA VAL A 108 30.56 5.92 -8.10
C VAL A 108 30.58 4.42 -8.44
N GLY A 109 29.63 3.93 -9.27
CA GLY A 109 29.45 2.51 -9.52
C GLY A 109 29.00 2.15 -10.95
N HIS A 110 29.22 3.01 -11.95
CA HIS A 110 28.99 2.63 -13.34
C HIS A 110 30.09 1.71 -13.84
N ASP A 111 29.74 0.66 -14.59
CA ASP A 111 30.62 -0.43 -15.00
C ASP A 111 30.45 -0.87 -16.46
N TYR A 112 29.88 -0.02 -17.34
CA TYR A 112 29.78 -0.32 -18.77
C TYR A 112 31.14 -0.22 -19.50
N PRO A 113 31.33 -0.91 -20.64
CA PRO A 113 32.58 -0.87 -21.39
C PRO A 113 32.96 0.56 -21.84
N GLY A 114 34.15 1.02 -21.44
CA GLY A 114 34.63 2.35 -21.75
C GLY A 114 34.15 3.46 -20.81
N THR A 115 33.57 3.09 -19.67
CA THR A 115 33.17 4.05 -18.62
C THR A 115 34.34 4.98 -18.24
N PRO A 116 34.12 6.31 -18.25
CA PRO A 116 35.11 7.26 -17.77
C PRO A 116 35.48 7.07 -16.31
N PRO A 117 36.66 7.54 -15.85
CA PRO A 117 37.01 7.48 -14.42
C PRO A 117 35.95 8.18 -13.55
N GLN A 118 35.61 7.53 -12.44
CA GLN A 118 34.66 8.03 -11.43
C GLN A 118 35.42 8.26 -10.12
N LEU A 119 34.81 9.05 -9.22
CA LEU A 119 35.32 9.21 -7.87
C LEU A 119 35.20 7.88 -7.09
N PRO A 120 36.21 7.54 -6.25
CA PRO A 120 36.12 6.33 -5.45
C PRO A 120 34.95 6.37 -4.47
N LEU A 121 34.10 5.33 -4.47
CA LEU A 121 32.92 5.23 -3.61
C LEU A 121 33.23 5.52 -2.13
N ALA A 122 34.34 4.96 -1.60
CA ALA A 122 34.73 5.14 -0.21
C ALA A 122 35.01 6.62 0.14
N ASP A 123 35.65 7.35 -0.78
CA ASP A 123 36.01 8.76 -0.57
C ASP A 123 34.76 9.65 -0.64
N VAL A 124 33.87 9.39 -1.61
CA VAL A 124 32.59 10.09 -1.73
C VAL A 124 31.73 9.90 -0.49
N LEU A 125 31.58 8.65 -0.03
CA LEU A 125 30.79 8.35 1.17
C LEU A 125 31.40 8.96 2.43
N ALA A 126 32.72 8.89 2.60
CA ALA A 126 33.41 9.48 3.74
C ALA A 126 33.20 11.02 3.82
N ALA A 127 33.22 11.70 2.67
CA ALA A 127 33.02 13.15 2.61
C ALA A 127 31.55 13.55 2.81
N LEU A 128 30.59 12.75 2.30
CA LEU A 128 29.14 13.02 2.45
C LEU A 128 28.62 12.68 3.84
N LYS A 129 29.20 11.69 4.52
CA LYS A 129 28.72 11.19 5.82
C LYS A 129 28.49 12.31 6.84
N PRO A 130 29.40 13.29 7.10
CA PRO A 130 29.15 14.34 8.06
C PRO A 130 27.95 15.23 7.70
N LEU A 131 27.65 15.41 6.42
CA LEU A 131 26.53 16.23 5.94
C LEU A 131 25.21 15.45 6.04
N LEU A 132 25.22 14.17 5.71
CA LEU A 132 24.04 13.32 5.76
C LEU A 132 23.62 12.98 7.21
N GLU A 133 24.60 12.86 8.13
CA GLU A 133 24.36 12.58 9.54
C GLU A 133 24.17 13.86 10.40
N ASP A 134 24.23 15.05 9.81
CA ASP A 134 23.97 16.31 10.54
C ASP A 134 22.46 16.53 10.74
N PRO A 135 21.92 16.46 11.96
CA PRO A 135 20.50 16.67 12.23
C PRO A 135 20.06 18.13 12.02
N ALA A 136 20.99 19.09 12.00
CA ALA A 136 20.68 20.49 11.79
C ALA A 136 20.40 20.82 10.30
N ARG A 137 20.72 19.93 9.39
CA ARG A 137 20.46 20.07 7.96
C ARG A 137 19.24 19.26 7.55
N ALA A 138 18.23 19.92 7.05
CA ALA A 138 17.05 19.23 6.54
C ALA A 138 17.36 18.48 5.23
N LYS A 139 17.04 17.19 5.19
CA LYS A 139 17.09 16.38 3.96
C LYS A 139 15.69 16.21 3.42
N ILE A 140 15.59 16.34 2.11
CA ILE A 140 14.37 16.19 1.32
C ILE A 140 14.59 15.02 0.37
N ALA A 141 13.65 14.07 0.31
CA ALA A 141 13.72 12.96 -0.63
C ALA A 141 12.33 12.64 -1.22
N GLN A 142 12.30 11.79 -2.22
CA GLN A 142 11.09 11.18 -2.77
C GLN A 142 11.12 9.68 -2.44
N HIS A 143 10.24 9.20 -1.56
CA HIS A 143 10.29 7.81 -1.07
C HIS A 143 11.62 7.46 -0.37
N GLY A 144 12.16 8.43 0.36
CA GLY A 144 13.50 8.40 0.94
C GLY A 144 13.78 7.27 1.95
N LYS A 145 12.76 6.53 2.36
CA LYS A 145 12.93 5.30 3.15
C LYS A 145 13.81 4.27 2.42
N TYR A 146 13.75 4.22 1.10
CA TYR A 146 14.62 3.40 0.28
C TYR A 146 16.09 3.83 0.43
N ASP A 147 16.37 5.13 0.28
CA ASP A 147 17.71 5.71 0.39
C ASP A 147 18.29 5.54 1.80
N LEU A 148 17.46 5.70 2.84
CA LEU A 148 17.82 5.39 4.23
C LEU A 148 18.35 3.96 4.35
N ASN A 149 17.66 2.98 3.75
CA ASN A 149 18.06 1.58 3.80
C ASN A 149 19.35 1.31 3.02
N VAL A 150 19.50 1.92 1.84
CA VAL A 150 20.71 1.77 1.01
C VAL A 150 21.92 2.35 1.73
N LEU A 151 21.86 3.61 2.18
CA LEU A 151 22.98 4.33 2.78
C LEU A 151 23.41 3.73 4.15
N THR A 152 22.46 3.20 4.93
CA THR A 152 22.79 2.51 6.18
C THR A 152 23.70 1.28 5.94
N ARG A 153 23.58 0.58 4.81
CA ARG A 153 24.47 -0.54 4.47
C ARG A 153 25.92 -0.11 4.26
N TYR A 154 26.15 1.15 3.95
CA TYR A 154 27.48 1.77 3.86
C TYR A 154 27.88 2.49 5.16
N GLY A 155 27.14 2.29 6.26
CA GLY A 155 27.45 2.86 7.56
C GLY A 155 27.11 4.34 7.68
N ILE A 156 26.16 4.85 6.89
CA ILE A 156 25.63 6.23 6.97
C ILE A 156 24.22 6.17 7.53
N GLU A 157 24.03 6.73 8.72
CA GLU A 157 22.72 6.90 9.37
C GLU A 157 22.21 8.33 9.14
N ILE A 158 21.32 8.50 8.15
CA ILE A 158 20.80 9.82 7.80
C ILE A 158 20.07 10.42 8.99
N ALA A 159 20.51 11.61 9.41
CA ALA A 159 19.85 12.44 10.39
C ALA A 159 19.25 13.69 9.74
N GLY A 160 18.22 14.29 10.35
CA GLY A 160 17.56 15.45 9.76
C GLY A 160 16.74 15.12 8.49
N PHE A 161 16.29 13.88 8.30
CA PHE A 161 15.33 13.51 7.25
C PHE A 161 13.99 14.16 7.57
N ALA A 162 13.75 15.34 7.03
CA ALA A 162 12.67 16.23 7.43
C ALA A 162 11.47 16.17 6.48
N TYR A 163 11.70 15.86 5.19
CA TYR A 163 10.68 15.95 4.17
C TYR A 163 10.77 14.79 3.17
N ASP A 164 9.60 14.23 2.84
CA ASP A 164 9.42 13.22 1.79
C ASP A 164 8.24 13.63 0.93
N THR A 165 8.50 13.93 -0.36
CA THR A 165 7.48 14.47 -1.26
C THR A 165 6.38 13.48 -1.60
N MET A 166 6.65 12.17 -1.55
CA MET A 166 5.62 11.14 -1.62
C MET A 166 4.66 11.25 -0.43
N LEU A 167 5.20 11.40 0.79
CA LEU A 167 4.40 11.53 2.00
C LEU A 167 3.68 12.88 2.10
N GLU A 168 4.31 13.98 1.65
CA GLU A 168 3.64 15.29 1.55
C GLU A 168 2.38 15.19 0.67
N SER A 169 2.51 14.64 -0.53
CA SER A 169 1.39 14.45 -1.44
C SER A 169 0.33 13.50 -0.88
N TYR A 170 0.77 12.40 -0.29
CA TYR A 170 -0.14 11.41 0.29
C TYR A 170 -0.99 11.99 1.43
N VAL A 171 -0.38 12.75 2.33
CA VAL A 171 -1.08 13.40 3.45
C VAL A 171 -2.02 14.49 2.94
N LEU A 172 -1.62 15.26 1.93
CA LEU A 172 -2.49 16.26 1.31
C LEU A 172 -3.75 15.63 0.71
N ASN A 173 -3.61 14.55 -0.02
CA ASN A 173 -4.76 13.81 -0.57
C ASN A 173 -4.34 12.40 -1.03
N SER A 174 -4.63 11.41 -0.20
CA SER A 174 -4.24 10.01 -0.40
C SER A 174 -4.79 9.34 -1.67
N THR A 175 -5.75 9.96 -2.35
CA THR A 175 -6.39 9.41 -3.57
C THR A 175 -6.16 10.26 -4.81
N ALA A 176 -5.38 11.33 -4.70
CA ALA A 176 -5.26 12.32 -5.78
C ALA A 176 -4.40 11.85 -6.96
N THR A 177 -3.44 10.95 -6.72
CA THR A 177 -2.47 10.45 -7.69
C THR A 177 -1.78 9.19 -7.16
N LEU A 178 -0.87 8.61 -7.95
CA LEU A 178 -0.06 7.46 -7.56
C LEU A 178 1.05 7.80 -6.55
N HIS A 179 1.29 9.07 -6.26
CA HIS A 179 2.34 9.59 -5.38
C HIS A 179 3.79 9.25 -5.81
N ASN A 180 4.00 8.70 -7.01
CA ASN A 180 5.34 8.59 -7.61
C ASN A 180 5.77 9.94 -8.21
N MET A 181 7.07 10.12 -8.42
CA MET A 181 7.66 11.37 -8.87
C MET A 181 7.02 11.88 -10.17
N ASP A 182 6.88 11.02 -11.19
CA ASP A 182 6.34 11.40 -12.50
C ASP A 182 4.92 11.97 -12.41
N ALA A 183 4.05 11.26 -11.67
CA ALA A 183 2.66 11.70 -11.48
C ALA A 183 2.58 13.00 -10.67
N LEU A 184 3.47 13.18 -9.69
CA LEU A 184 3.56 14.40 -8.89
C LEU A 184 4.09 15.57 -9.71
N ALA A 185 5.19 15.38 -10.46
CA ALA A 185 5.77 16.39 -11.34
C ALA A 185 4.75 16.88 -12.37
N LYS A 186 4.04 15.93 -13.00
CA LYS A 186 2.97 16.26 -13.96
C LYS A 186 1.86 17.08 -13.33
N LYS A 187 1.43 16.68 -12.13
CA LYS A 187 0.28 17.29 -11.44
C LYS A 187 0.61 18.66 -10.86
N TYR A 188 1.72 18.79 -10.14
CA TYR A 188 2.02 19.98 -9.34
C TYR A 188 2.98 20.95 -10.02
N LEU A 189 3.82 20.45 -10.94
CA LEU A 189 4.79 21.27 -11.65
C LEU A 189 4.46 21.44 -13.13
N GLY A 190 3.57 20.62 -13.70
CA GLY A 190 3.24 20.62 -15.13
C GLY A 190 4.36 20.09 -16.03
N VAL A 191 5.31 19.35 -15.46
CA VAL A 191 6.52 18.86 -16.13
C VAL A 191 6.39 17.35 -16.37
N ASP A 192 6.81 16.90 -17.54
CA ASP A 192 7.07 15.50 -17.84
C ASP A 192 8.54 15.21 -17.50
N THR A 193 8.79 14.18 -16.69
CA THR A 193 10.12 13.76 -16.24
C THR A 193 10.74 12.77 -17.20
N ILE A 194 12.07 12.59 -17.14
CA ILE A 194 12.77 11.51 -17.81
C ILE A 194 12.38 10.20 -17.10
N LEU A 195 11.82 9.25 -17.84
CA LEU A 195 11.44 7.97 -17.23
C LEU A 195 12.67 7.04 -17.17
N TYR A 196 12.75 6.20 -16.13
CA TYR A 196 13.77 5.15 -16.03
C TYR A 196 13.87 4.31 -17.31
N SER A 197 12.75 4.02 -17.95
CA SER A 197 12.69 3.27 -19.20
C SER A 197 13.27 4.02 -20.41
N ASP A 198 13.44 5.32 -20.34
CA ASP A 198 14.02 6.11 -21.42
C ASP A 198 15.56 6.03 -21.41
N VAL A 199 16.16 5.85 -20.21
CA VAL A 199 17.61 5.69 -20.03
C VAL A 199 18.05 4.23 -19.96
N ALA A 200 17.27 3.35 -19.35
CA ALA A 200 17.62 1.93 -19.14
C ALA A 200 16.92 0.95 -20.11
N GLY A 201 15.96 1.41 -20.93
CA GLY A 201 15.19 0.57 -21.84
C GLY A 201 14.06 -0.20 -21.15
N LYS A 202 13.37 -1.07 -21.91
CA LYS A 202 12.15 -1.78 -21.47
C LYS A 202 12.20 -3.29 -21.74
N GLY A 203 11.59 -4.07 -20.85
CA GLY A 203 11.41 -5.51 -21.02
C GLY A 203 12.73 -6.29 -21.10
N ALA A 204 12.85 -7.23 -22.02
CA ALA A 204 14.03 -8.09 -22.16
C ALA A 204 15.32 -7.35 -22.58
N LYS A 205 15.22 -6.10 -23.02
CA LYS A 205 16.36 -5.24 -23.40
C LYS A 205 16.70 -4.22 -22.31
N GLN A 206 16.02 -4.25 -21.17
CA GLN A 206 16.31 -3.34 -20.08
C GLN A 206 17.66 -3.68 -19.46
N ILE A 207 18.52 -2.65 -19.31
CA ILE A 207 19.81 -2.74 -18.64
C ILE A 207 19.72 -2.25 -17.20
N GLY A 208 20.70 -2.63 -16.37
CA GLY A 208 20.85 -2.05 -15.03
C GLY A 208 21.33 -0.60 -15.10
N PHE A 209 21.04 0.19 -14.06
CA PHE A 209 21.45 1.61 -14.06
C PHE A 209 22.97 1.78 -14.14
N SER A 210 23.76 0.86 -13.58
CA SER A 210 25.23 0.85 -13.71
C SER A 210 25.74 0.76 -15.16
N GLN A 211 24.88 0.30 -16.08
CA GLN A 211 25.19 0.18 -17.52
C GLN A 211 24.71 1.38 -18.35
N VAL A 212 24.03 2.36 -17.73
CA VAL A 212 23.59 3.60 -18.39
C VAL A 212 24.79 4.52 -18.56
N GLY A 213 24.91 5.19 -19.73
CA GLY A 213 25.96 6.18 -20.00
C GLY A 213 25.93 7.35 -19.01
N LEU A 214 27.10 7.88 -18.63
CA LEU A 214 27.18 8.90 -17.57
C LEU A 214 26.40 10.17 -17.90
N ASP A 215 26.33 10.60 -19.16
CA ASP A 215 25.59 11.80 -19.53
C ASP A 215 24.07 11.61 -19.39
N GLU A 216 23.54 10.46 -19.83
CA GLU A 216 22.14 10.11 -19.68
C GLU A 216 21.80 9.86 -18.19
N ALA A 217 22.70 9.19 -17.46
CA ALA A 217 22.53 8.95 -16.02
C ALA A 217 22.53 10.27 -15.23
N CYS A 218 23.41 11.21 -15.59
CA CYS A 218 23.43 12.54 -14.98
C CYS A 218 22.14 13.32 -15.26
N ALA A 219 21.67 13.31 -16.51
CA ALA A 219 20.42 14.00 -16.87
C ALA A 219 19.23 13.45 -16.07
N TYR A 220 19.14 12.14 -15.91
CA TYR A 220 18.10 11.45 -15.15
C TYR A 220 18.22 11.72 -13.64
N ALA A 221 19.34 11.36 -13.02
CA ALA A 221 19.52 11.41 -11.57
C ALA A 221 19.52 12.85 -11.00
N ALA A 222 20.14 13.82 -11.72
CA ALA A 222 20.08 15.21 -11.31
C ALA A 222 18.68 15.80 -11.49
N GLU A 223 17.91 15.34 -12.50
CA GLU A 223 16.50 15.72 -12.61
C GLU A 223 15.70 15.23 -11.42
N ASP A 224 15.90 13.97 -10.97
CA ASP A 224 15.17 13.39 -9.83
C ASP A 224 15.41 14.22 -8.55
N ALA A 225 16.64 14.62 -8.27
CA ALA A 225 16.93 15.52 -7.14
C ALA A 225 16.31 16.92 -7.31
N ASP A 226 16.37 17.53 -8.51
CA ASP A 226 15.75 18.83 -8.80
C ASP A 226 14.22 18.77 -8.66
N ILE A 227 13.60 17.78 -9.27
CA ILE A 227 12.14 17.57 -9.19
C ILE A 227 11.70 17.34 -7.75
N THR A 228 12.43 16.55 -6.97
CA THR A 228 12.18 16.35 -5.55
C THR A 228 12.19 17.67 -4.78
N LEU A 229 13.20 18.51 -4.99
CA LEU A 229 13.26 19.83 -4.36
C LEU A 229 12.08 20.73 -4.77
N ARG A 230 11.76 20.75 -6.05
CA ARG A 230 10.67 21.56 -6.61
C ARG A 230 9.30 21.09 -6.12
N LEU A 231 9.09 19.78 -6.03
CA LEU A 231 7.87 19.20 -5.46
C LEU A 231 7.71 19.60 -3.99
N HIS A 232 8.76 19.50 -3.18
CA HIS A 232 8.71 19.98 -1.81
C HIS A 232 8.32 21.46 -1.72
N ARG A 233 8.93 22.32 -2.55
CA ARG A 233 8.59 23.75 -2.59
C ARG A 233 7.14 24.03 -3.00
N ALA A 234 6.54 23.14 -3.79
CA ALA A 234 5.12 23.26 -4.18
C ALA A 234 4.17 22.68 -3.13
N LEU A 235 4.50 21.52 -2.54
CA LEU A 235 3.60 20.77 -1.65
C LEU A 235 3.62 21.28 -0.20
N TRP A 236 4.80 21.66 0.30
CA TRP A 236 4.96 22.07 1.69
C TRP A 236 4.12 23.28 2.09
N PRO A 237 4.03 24.37 1.30
CA PRO A 237 3.11 25.48 1.61
C PRO A 237 1.65 25.06 1.68
N MET A 238 1.23 24.08 0.87
CA MET A 238 -0.13 23.55 0.90
C MET A 238 -0.40 22.79 2.20
N LEU A 239 0.58 22.01 2.69
CA LEU A 239 0.48 21.33 4.00
C LEU A 239 0.48 22.33 5.16
N GLN A 240 1.30 23.38 5.10
CA GLN A 240 1.34 24.44 6.13
C GLN A 240 0.02 25.20 6.24
N ALA A 241 -0.72 25.33 5.14
CA ALA A 241 -2.05 25.95 5.13
C ALA A 241 -3.11 25.09 5.85
N GLU A 242 -2.84 23.81 6.10
CA GLU A 242 -3.75 22.85 6.71
C GLU A 242 -3.16 22.25 8.01
N PRO A 243 -3.31 22.91 9.16
CA PRO A 243 -2.62 22.52 10.40
C PRO A 243 -2.89 21.07 10.86
N GLY A 244 -4.08 20.52 10.53
CA GLY A 244 -4.40 19.12 10.81
C GLY A 244 -3.54 18.15 10.00
N LEU A 245 -3.41 18.39 8.70
CA LEU A 245 -2.60 17.58 7.79
C LEU A 245 -1.10 17.76 8.07
N GLN A 246 -0.67 18.99 8.38
CA GLN A 246 0.72 19.27 8.78
C GLN A 246 1.12 18.44 10.01
N ARG A 247 0.25 18.35 11.03
CA ARG A 247 0.50 17.48 12.20
C ARG A 247 0.57 16.00 11.83
N VAL A 248 -0.34 15.51 10.98
CA VAL A 248 -0.28 14.12 10.51
C VAL A 248 1.05 13.84 9.83
N PHE A 249 1.52 14.75 8.97
CA PHE A 249 2.81 14.63 8.32
C PHE A 249 3.97 14.62 9.32
N SER A 250 4.06 15.65 10.15
CA SER A 250 5.23 15.88 11.01
C SER A 250 5.29 15.00 12.27
N GLU A 251 4.12 14.57 12.80
CA GLU A 251 4.05 13.81 14.06
C GLU A 251 3.80 12.30 13.84
N ILE A 252 3.35 11.90 12.65
CA ILE A 252 2.99 10.51 12.37
C ILE A 252 3.79 9.95 11.20
N GLU A 253 3.68 10.52 9.98
CA GLU A 253 4.24 9.90 8.78
C GLU A 253 5.77 10.02 8.71
N MET A 254 6.31 11.22 8.88
CA MET A 254 7.76 11.41 8.82
C MET A 254 8.54 10.69 9.93
N PRO A 255 8.13 10.75 11.21
CA PRO A 255 8.81 9.98 12.25
C PRO A 255 8.73 8.47 12.06
N LEU A 256 7.70 7.97 11.36
CA LEU A 256 7.53 6.54 11.11
C LEU A 256 8.49 6.02 10.03
N ALA A 257 8.86 6.81 9.03
CA ALA A 257 9.67 6.36 7.91
C ALA A 257 11.01 5.70 8.35
N PRO A 258 11.84 6.30 9.24
CA PRO A 258 13.04 5.65 9.74
C PRO A 258 12.75 4.41 10.62
N VAL A 259 11.61 4.35 11.31
CA VAL A 259 11.19 3.15 12.06
C VAL A 259 10.93 1.99 11.11
N LEU A 260 10.17 2.23 10.05
CA LEU A 260 9.92 1.22 9.01
C LEU A 260 11.20 0.79 8.30
N ALA A 261 12.10 1.71 8.00
CA ALA A 261 13.41 1.39 7.45
C ALA A 261 14.20 0.40 8.33
N ARG A 262 14.23 0.63 9.66
CA ARG A 262 14.85 -0.31 10.61
C ARG A 262 14.16 -1.68 10.63
N MET A 263 12.82 -1.71 10.64
CA MET A 263 12.05 -2.95 10.60
C MET A 263 12.34 -3.76 9.32
N GLU A 264 12.40 -3.10 8.18
CA GLU A 264 12.73 -3.72 6.90
C GLU A 264 14.15 -4.29 6.91
N ARG A 265 15.13 -3.57 7.46
CA ARG A 265 16.51 -4.08 7.61
C ARG A 265 16.59 -5.25 8.59
N CYS A 266 15.83 -5.21 9.69
CA CYS A 266 15.77 -6.33 10.62
C CYS A 266 15.26 -7.61 9.96
N GLY A 267 14.18 -7.51 9.18
CA GLY A 267 13.53 -8.65 8.55
C GLY A 267 13.04 -9.71 9.56
N VAL A 268 12.44 -10.76 9.06
CA VAL A 268 11.89 -11.86 9.87
C VAL A 268 12.66 -13.17 9.62
N LEU A 269 12.89 -13.93 10.68
CA LEU A 269 13.50 -15.26 10.58
C LEU A 269 12.40 -16.29 10.33
N ILE A 270 12.60 -17.17 9.34
CA ILE A 270 11.68 -18.24 9.03
C ILE A 270 12.36 -19.60 9.04
N ASP A 271 11.62 -20.63 9.47
CA ASP A 271 12.01 -22.03 9.36
C ASP A 271 11.65 -22.55 7.95
N ALA A 272 12.63 -22.47 7.05
CA ALA A 272 12.48 -22.93 5.67
C ALA A 272 12.25 -24.45 5.57
N ALA A 273 12.77 -25.25 6.50
CA ALA A 273 12.57 -26.69 6.49
C ALA A 273 11.12 -27.04 6.84
N LEU A 274 10.54 -26.36 7.82
CA LEU A 274 9.13 -26.49 8.18
C LEU A 274 8.23 -26.07 7.02
N LEU A 275 8.52 -24.96 6.35
CA LEU A 275 7.72 -24.51 5.19
C LEU A 275 7.78 -25.49 4.03
N ARG A 276 8.97 -26.04 3.70
CA ARG A 276 9.09 -27.07 2.64
C ARG A 276 8.33 -28.34 2.99
N LYS A 277 8.33 -28.77 4.25
CA LYS A 277 7.53 -29.89 4.72
C LYS A 277 6.04 -29.62 4.53
N GLN A 278 5.57 -28.44 4.95
CA GLN A 278 4.17 -28.04 4.77
C GLN A 278 3.79 -27.94 3.29
N SER A 279 4.69 -27.44 2.43
CA SER A 279 4.47 -27.39 0.97
C SER A 279 4.24 -28.80 0.40
N SER A 280 5.02 -29.78 0.81
CA SER A 280 4.83 -31.18 0.39
C SER A 280 3.47 -31.74 0.84
N GLU A 281 3.08 -31.49 2.09
CA GLU A 281 1.80 -31.92 2.65
C GLU A 281 0.59 -31.28 1.91
N LEU A 282 0.68 -29.97 1.62
CA LEU A 282 -0.31 -29.23 0.83
C LEU A 282 -0.39 -29.80 -0.60
N GLY A 283 0.76 -30.09 -1.24
CA GLY A 283 0.82 -30.70 -2.56
C GLY A 283 0.08 -32.05 -2.61
N HIS A 284 0.30 -32.92 -1.63
CA HIS A 284 -0.42 -34.19 -1.53
C HIS A 284 -1.94 -33.98 -1.32
N ALA A 285 -2.34 -33.01 -0.51
CA ALA A 285 -3.76 -32.69 -0.32
C ALA A 285 -4.40 -32.14 -1.60
N MET A 286 -3.69 -31.29 -2.36
CA MET A 286 -4.14 -30.79 -3.66
C MET A 286 -4.34 -31.91 -4.68
N ILE A 287 -3.41 -32.89 -4.75
CA ILE A 287 -3.55 -34.04 -5.65
C ILE A 287 -4.81 -34.86 -5.32
N ARG A 288 -5.08 -35.08 -4.04
CA ARG A 288 -6.33 -35.78 -3.62
C ARG A 288 -7.57 -35.00 -4.01
N LEU A 289 -7.62 -33.68 -3.72
CA LEU A 289 -8.75 -32.84 -4.12
C LEU A 289 -8.93 -32.79 -5.64
N GLN A 290 -7.86 -32.73 -6.41
CA GLN A 290 -7.91 -32.78 -7.86
C GLN A 290 -8.54 -34.10 -8.36
N GLN A 291 -8.18 -35.22 -7.76
CA GLN A 291 -8.78 -36.53 -8.10
C GLN A 291 -10.27 -36.57 -7.75
N GLU A 292 -10.66 -36.04 -6.58
CA GLU A 292 -12.07 -35.93 -6.19
C GLU A 292 -12.85 -35.04 -7.19
N VAL A 293 -12.29 -33.89 -7.55
CA VAL A 293 -12.89 -32.96 -8.51
C VAL A 293 -13.04 -33.61 -9.90
N HIS A 294 -12.02 -34.32 -10.39
CA HIS A 294 -12.10 -35.04 -11.65
C HIS A 294 -13.14 -36.18 -11.62
N THR A 295 -13.26 -36.88 -10.50
CA THR A 295 -14.29 -37.90 -10.32
C THR A 295 -15.70 -37.30 -10.33
N LEU A 296 -15.90 -36.16 -9.65
CA LEU A 296 -17.19 -35.46 -9.68
C LEU A 296 -17.53 -34.90 -11.07
N ALA A 297 -16.53 -34.44 -11.82
CA ALA A 297 -16.72 -33.94 -13.18
C ALA A 297 -16.86 -35.03 -14.23
N GLY A 298 -16.41 -36.28 -13.94
CA GLY A 298 -16.45 -37.41 -14.84
C GLY A 298 -15.25 -37.50 -15.79
N HIS A 299 -14.39 -36.51 -15.86
CA HIS A 299 -13.17 -36.47 -16.68
C HIS A 299 -12.11 -35.51 -16.11
N PRO A 300 -10.83 -35.68 -16.49
CA PRO A 300 -9.77 -34.77 -16.10
C PRO A 300 -9.83 -33.43 -16.84
N PHE A 301 -9.45 -32.34 -16.10
CA PHE A 301 -9.32 -30.99 -16.65
C PHE A 301 -8.38 -30.16 -15.76
N SER A 302 -7.99 -28.95 -16.19
CA SER A 302 -7.17 -28.05 -15.38
C SER A 302 -8.02 -27.19 -14.43
N LEU A 303 -7.83 -27.37 -13.11
CA LEU A 303 -8.49 -26.57 -12.06
C LEU A 303 -8.02 -25.12 -12.06
N ASP A 304 -6.85 -24.82 -12.65
CA ASP A 304 -6.29 -23.48 -12.75
C ASP A 304 -6.75 -22.74 -14.02
N SER A 305 -7.52 -23.42 -14.92
CA SER A 305 -8.04 -22.82 -16.15
C SER A 305 -9.46 -22.27 -15.94
N PRO A 306 -9.68 -20.94 -15.85
CA PRO A 306 -11.02 -20.37 -15.72
C PRO A 306 -11.96 -20.79 -16.87
N LYS A 307 -11.41 -20.97 -18.07
CA LYS A 307 -12.18 -21.38 -19.25
C LYS A 307 -12.72 -22.80 -19.12
N GLN A 308 -11.87 -23.75 -18.70
CA GLN A 308 -12.31 -25.15 -18.51
C GLN A 308 -13.27 -25.27 -17.34
N LEU A 309 -13.03 -24.53 -16.26
CA LEU A 309 -13.96 -24.46 -15.13
C LEU A 309 -15.33 -23.93 -15.54
N ALA A 310 -15.37 -22.87 -16.35
CA ALA A 310 -16.62 -22.30 -16.83
C ALA A 310 -17.39 -23.30 -17.68
N GLN A 311 -16.72 -24.02 -18.58
CA GLN A 311 -17.32 -25.07 -19.38
C GLN A 311 -17.96 -26.17 -18.52
N ILE A 312 -17.21 -26.69 -17.55
CA ILE A 312 -17.70 -27.76 -16.67
C ILE A 312 -18.87 -27.31 -15.81
N LEU A 313 -18.73 -26.14 -15.16
CA LEU A 313 -19.74 -25.68 -14.22
C LEU A 313 -21.04 -25.26 -14.92
N PHE A 314 -20.94 -24.55 -16.05
CA PHE A 314 -22.09 -23.89 -16.65
C PHE A 314 -22.65 -24.66 -17.88
N GLU A 315 -21.80 -25.34 -18.66
CA GLU A 315 -22.24 -26.08 -19.87
C GLU A 315 -22.52 -27.56 -19.56
N GLU A 316 -21.60 -28.24 -18.85
CA GLU A 316 -21.75 -29.69 -18.61
C GLU A 316 -22.65 -29.97 -17.41
N ARG A 317 -22.51 -29.23 -16.31
CA ARG A 317 -23.34 -29.40 -15.08
C ARG A 317 -24.58 -28.50 -15.07
N GLY A 318 -24.69 -27.55 -15.99
CA GLY A 318 -25.85 -26.67 -16.11
C GLY A 318 -26.09 -25.75 -14.90
N LEU A 319 -25.05 -25.44 -14.13
CA LEU A 319 -25.20 -24.53 -12.96
C LEU A 319 -25.53 -23.11 -13.42
N PRO A 320 -26.28 -22.33 -12.62
CA PRO A 320 -26.70 -20.98 -13.02
C PRO A 320 -25.52 -20.01 -13.04
N ILE A 321 -25.42 -19.19 -14.11
CA ILE A 321 -24.42 -18.12 -14.19
C ILE A 321 -24.88 -16.96 -13.31
N LYS A 322 -24.28 -16.81 -12.12
CA LYS A 322 -24.57 -15.75 -11.17
C LYS A 322 -23.78 -14.47 -11.46
N HIS A 323 -22.53 -14.61 -11.88
CA HIS A 323 -21.60 -13.51 -12.10
C HIS A 323 -20.99 -13.59 -13.50
N ARG A 324 -20.72 -12.40 -14.09
CA ARG A 324 -20.02 -12.27 -15.37
C ARG A 324 -18.78 -11.40 -15.22
N THR A 325 -17.74 -11.71 -15.98
CA THR A 325 -16.55 -10.85 -16.09
C THR A 325 -16.89 -9.56 -16.83
N PRO A 326 -16.06 -8.50 -16.75
CA PRO A 326 -16.23 -7.28 -17.56
C PRO A 326 -16.35 -7.56 -19.06
N GLY A 327 -15.73 -8.64 -19.56
CA GLY A 327 -15.86 -9.11 -20.96
C GLY A 327 -17.11 -9.97 -21.24
N GLY A 328 -18.07 -10.05 -20.31
CA GLY A 328 -19.35 -10.76 -20.48
C GLY A 328 -19.30 -12.27 -20.30
N GLN A 329 -18.14 -12.88 -20.06
CA GLN A 329 -18.00 -14.32 -19.85
C GLN A 329 -18.49 -14.74 -18.46
N ALA A 330 -18.91 -15.99 -18.29
CA ALA A 330 -19.27 -16.54 -17.00
C ALA A 330 -18.08 -16.50 -16.03
N SER A 331 -18.26 -15.91 -14.85
CA SER A 331 -17.21 -15.78 -13.86
C SER A 331 -17.08 -17.04 -13.02
N THR A 332 -15.85 -17.47 -12.80
CA THR A 332 -15.47 -18.54 -11.86
C THR A 332 -14.63 -18.01 -10.70
N ASN A 333 -14.80 -16.72 -10.34
CA ASN A 333 -14.12 -16.13 -9.20
C ASN A 333 -14.64 -16.74 -7.87
N GLU A 334 -13.99 -16.38 -6.77
CA GLU A 334 -14.29 -16.92 -5.43
C GLU A 334 -15.77 -16.70 -5.07
N GLU A 335 -16.30 -15.49 -5.26
CA GLU A 335 -17.70 -15.15 -4.96
C GLU A 335 -18.71 -15.99 -5.78
N ALA A 336 -18.46 -16.17 -7.07
CA ALA A 336 -19.31 -17.01 -7.93
C ALA A 336 -19.28 -18.48 -7.48
N LEU A 337 -18.11 -19.00 -7.13
CA LEU A 337 -17.98 -20.38 -6.66
C LEU A 337 -18.59 -20.59 -5.28
N GLU A 338 -18.50 -19.61 -4.37
CA GLU A 338 -19.17 -19.69 -3.06
C GLU A 338 -20.69 -19.81 -3.19
N GLU A 339 -21.30 -19.01 -4.06
CA GLU A 339 -22.76 -19.12 -4.32
C GLU A 339 -23.14 -20.45 -4.97
N LEU A 340 -22.29 -20.98 -5.86
CA LEU A 340 -22.51 -22.28 -6.50
C LEU A 340 -22.26 -23.46 -5.55
N ALA A 341 -21.41 -23.30 -4.55
CA ALA A 341 -21.12 -24.32 -3.54
C ALA A 341 -22.32 -24.63 -2.62
N GLU A 342 -23.35 -23.78 -2.63
CA GLU A 342 -24.63 -24.04 -1.98
C GLU A 342 -25.50 -25.02 -2.79
N LEU A 343 -25.25 -25.12 -4.09
CA LEU A 343 -26.06 -25.89 -5.05
C LEU A 343 -25.40 -27.23 -5.45
N ASP A 344 -24.07 -27.28 -5.46
CA ASP A 344 -23.29 -28.42 -5.95
C ASP A 344 -21.98 -28.58 -5.16
N GLU A 345 -21.53 -29.82 -4.98
CA GLU A 345 -20.31 -30.15 -4.25
C GLU A 345 -19.03 -29.75 -5.02
N LEU A 346 -19.07 -29.79 -6.36
CA LEU A 346 -17.91 -29.52 -7.20
C LEU A 346 -17.31 -28.12 -6.99
N PRO A 347 -18.09 -27.01 -6.99
CA PRO A 347 -17.56 -25.68 -6.67
C PRO A 347 -16.90 -25.60 -5.29
N ARG A 348 -17.42 -26.30 -4.28
CA ARG A 348 -16.83 -26.35 -2.94
C ARG A 348 -15.44 -26.97 -2.95
N LYS A 349 -15.29 -28.14 -3.62
CA LYS A 349 -13.98 -28.80 -3.76
C LYS A 349 -12.98 -27.95 -4.57
N ILE A 350 -13.46 -27.19 -5.56
CA ILE A 350 -12.62 -26.26 -6.32
C ILE A 350 -12.14 -25.12 -5.41
N LEU A 351 -12.99 -24.57 -4.55
CA LEU A 351 -12.61 -23.55 -3.56
C LEU A 351 -11.56 -24.09 -2.59
N ASP A 352 -11.75 -25.31 -2.07
CA ASP A 352 -10.78 -25.97 -1.19
C ASP A 352 -9.41 -26.13 -1.88
N TYR A 353 -9.40 -26.61 -3.14
CA TYR A 353 -8.18 -26.73 -3.94
C TYR A 353 -7.49 -25.37 -4.13
N ARG A 354 -8.22 -24.33 -4.52
CA ARG A 354 -7.68 -22.97 -4.71
C ARG A 354 -7.12 -22.38 -3.43
N SER A 355 -7.78 -22.65 -2.29
CA SER A 355 -7.28 -22.22 -0.98
C SER A 355 -5.93 -22.85 -0.68
N LEU A 356 -5.77 -24.15 -0.88
CA LEU A 356 -4.47 -24.83 -0.69
C LEU A 356 -3.43 -24.37 -1.70
N ALA A 357 -3.79 -24.19 -2.97
CA ALA A 357 -2.90 -23.72 -4.02
C ALA A 357 -2.33 -22.32 -3.69
N LYS A 358 -3.20 -21.42 -3.21
CA LYS A 358 -2.80 -20.07 -2.76
C LYS A 358 -1.84 -20.13 -1.56
N LEU A 359 -2.14 -20.97 -0.56
CA LEU A 359 -1.26 -21.14 0.60
C LEU A 359 0.11 -21.69 0.17
N LYS A 360 0.10 -22.70 -0.68
CA LYS A 360 1.32 -23.33 -1.20
C LYS A 360 2.15 -22.33 -2.02
N GLY A 361 1.58 -21.75 -3.07
CA GLY A 361 2.31 -20.89 -4.00
C GLY A 361 2.77 -19.57 -3.38
N THR A 362 1.94 -18.95 -2.53
CA THR A 362 2.25 -17.61 -1.97
C THR A 362 3.19 -17.69 -0.78
N TYR A 363 3.08 -18.74 0.07
CA TYR A 363 3.81 -18.80 1.33
C TYR A 363 4.80 -19.94 1.40
N THR A 364 4.36 -21.21 1.29
CA THR A 364 5.27 -22.33 1.62
C THR A 364 6.32 -22.58 0.55
N ASP A 365 6.06 -22.27 -0.71
CA ASP A 365 7.05 -22.34 -1.79
C ASP A 365 7.89 -21.05 -1.84
N LYS A 366 7.19 -19.90 -1.84
CA LYS A 366 7.83 -18.61 -2.15
C LYS A 366 8.68 -18.05 -1.01
N LEU A 367 8.24 -18.12 0.25
CA LEU A 367 8.99 -17.52 1.35
C LEU A 367 10.41 -18.08 1.52
N PRO A 368 10.67 -19.40 1.40
CA PRO A 368 12.04 -19.95 1.46
C PRO A 368 12.98 -19.41 0.38
N GLU A 369 12.45 -19.05 -0.82
CA GLU A 369 13.22 -18.48 -1.93
C GLU A 369 13.61 -17.02 -1.68
N LEU A 370 12.84 -16.31 -0.84
CA LEU A 370 13.03 -14.90 -0.53
C LEU A 370 14.00 -14.66 0.64
N ILE A 371 14.55 -15.71 1.23
CA ILE A 371 15.57 -15.56 2.28
C ILE A 371 16.79 -14.85 1.67
N ASN A 372 17.14 -13.70 2.24
CA ASN A 372 18.34 -12.99 1.86
C ASN A 372 19.57 -13.79 2.35
N PRO A 373 20.51 -14.17 1.47
CA PRO A 373 21.65 -15.01 1.86
C PRO A 373 22.60 -14.33 2.87
N ASN A 374 22.64 -13.00 2.89
CA ASN A 374 23.53 -12.26 3.79
C ASN A 374 22.99 -12.17 5.21
N SER A 375 21.68 -11.95 5.36
CA SER A 375 21.03 -11.81 6.68
C SER A 375 20.44 -13.13 7.20
N GLY A 376 20.14 -14.10 6.31
CA GLY A 376 19.39 -15.30 6.62
C GLY A 376 17.90 -15.05 6.92
N ARG A 377 17.38 -13.88 6.57
CA ARG A 377 16.02 -13.42 6.90
C ARG A 377 15.23 -13.05 5.65
N VAL A 378 13.93 -12.98 5.78
CA VAL A 378 13.02 -12.43 4.78
C VAL A 378 12.76 -10.96 5.12
N HIS A 379 12.93 -10.10 4.14
CA HIS A 379 12.71 -8.66 4.25
C HIS A 379 11.50 -8.28 3.41
N THR A 380 10.51 -7.65 4.04
CA THR A 380 9.36 -7.04 3.35
C THR A 380 9.59 -5.57 3.16
N SER A 381 8.87 -4.94 2.24
CA SER A 381 8.77 -3.49 2.14
C SER A 381 7.43 -3.01 2.70
N PHE A 382 7.45 -2.04 3.61
CA PHE A 382 6.27 -1.39 4.14
C PHE A 382 5.96 -0.10 3.38
N HIS A 383 4.71 0.08 2.98
CA HIS A 383 4.28 1.25 2.21
C HIS A 383 3.32 2.12 3.02
N GLN A 384 3.66 3.40 3.16
CA GLN A 384 2.84 4.39 3.87
C GLN A 384 1.80 5.03 2.94
N ALA A 385 2.09 5.15 1.64
CA ALA A 385 1.34 5.96 0.68
C ALA A 385 0.46 5.14 -0.30
N VAL A 386 -0.01 3.94 0.11
CA VAL A 386 -0.82 3.06 -0.73
C VAL A 386 -2.27 2.98 -0.27
N ALA A 387 -2.50 2.71 1.01
CA ALA A 387 -3.86 2.60 1.52
C ALA A 387 -4.47 3.98 1.78
N ALA A 388 -5.59 4.29 1.16
CA ALA A 388 -6.24 5.59 1.28
C ALA A 388 -6.64 5.99 2.72
N THR A 389 -6.80 5.01 3.60
CA THR A 389 -7.19 5.19 5.01
C THR A 389 -6.04 5.44 5.98
N GLY A 390 -4.79 5.46 5.51
CA GLY A 390 -3.62 5.60 6.40
C GLY A 390 -3.02 4.28 6.89
N ARG A 391 -3.64 3.13 6.63
CA ARG A 391 -3.05 1.83 6.98
C ARG A 391 -1.74 1.60 6.23
N LEU A 392 -0.81 0.89 6.84
CA LEU A 392 0.37 0.37 6.15
C LEU A 392 -0.05 -0.78 5.23
N SER A 393 0.64 -0.93 4.13
CA SER A 393 0.63 -2.16 3.34
C SER A 393 2.04 -2.74 3.27
N SER A 394 2.16 -4.02 2.92
CA SER A 394 3.47 -4.65 2.72
C SER A 394 3.50 -5.42 1.41
N SER A 395 4.68 -5.44 0.77
CA SER A 395 4.92 -6.19 -0.46
C SER A 395 6.33 -6.81 -0.45
N ASP A 396 6.53 -7.74 -1.34
CA ASP A 396 7.80 -8.35 -1.70
C ASP A 396 8.60 -8.99 -0.54
N PRO A 397 7.94 -9.87 0.28
CA PRO A 397 6.59 -10.41 0.22
C PRO A 397 5.57 -9.65 1.09
N ASN A 398 4.26 -9.80 0.80
CA ASN A 398 3.22 -9.30 1.70
C ASN A 398 3.14 -10.17 2.97
N LEU A 399 3.71 -9.71 4.07
CA LEU A 399 3.72 -10.39 5.36
C LEU A 399 2.54 -10.01 6.26
N GLN A 400 1.72 -9.02 5.89
CA GLN A 400 0.51 -8.66 6.64
C GLN A 400 -0.66 -9.62 6.39
N ASN A 401 -0.64 -10.34 5.27
CA ASN A 401 -1.73 -11.24 4.88
C ASN A 401 -1.46 -12.73 5.19
N ILE A 402 -0.56 -13.03 6.15
CA ILE A 402 -0.30 -14.40 6.57
C ILE A 402 -1.59 -15.02 7.14
N PRO A 403 -2.08 -16.13 6.58
CA PRO A 403 -3.41 -16.66 6.91
C PRO A 403 -3.50 -17.16 8.36
N ILE A 404 -4.66 -16.92 8.98
CA ILE A 404 -4.94 -17.34 10.37
C ILE A 404 -6.26 -18.12 10.52
N ARG A 405 -7.15 -18.06 9.52
CA ARG A 405 -8.51 -18.60 9.64
C ARG A 405 -8.54 -20.12 9.59
N THR A 406 -7.78 -20.73 8.67
CA THR A 406 -7.73 -22.18 8.50
C THR A 406 -6.62 -22.84 9.35
N PRO A 407 -6.73 -24.13 9.68
CA PRO A 407 -5.65 -24.87 10.35
C PRO A 407 -4.34 -24.83 9.57
N GLU A 408 -4.39 -25.01 8.24
CA GLU A 408 -3.24 -24.98 7.34
C GLU A 408 -2.57 -23.60 7.36
N GLY A 409 -3.38 -22.52 7.28
CA GLY A 409 -2.90 -21.14 7.37
C GLY A 409 -2.21 -20.84 8.70
N ARG A 410 -2.78 -21.31 9.83
CA ARG A 410 -2.15 -21.15 11.15
C ARG A 410 -0.81 -21.87 11.26
N ARG A 411 -0.63 -22.99 10.57
CA ARG A 411 0.65 -23.73 10.56
C ARG A 411 1.76 -22.94 9.85
N ILE A 412 1.43 -22.12 8.85
CA ILE A 412 2.41 -21.24 8.18
C ILE A 412 3.00 -20.25 9.19
N ARG A 413 2.20 -19.72 10.11
CA ARG A 413 2.69 -18.80 11.16
C ARG A 413 3.71 -19.46 12.09
N GLN A 414 3.66 -20.78 12.30
CA GLN A 414 4.63 -21.50 13.12
C GLN A 414 6.04 -21.48 12.53
N ALA A 415 6.17 -21.20 11.24
CA ALA A 415 7.48 -21.05 10.59
C ALA A 415 8.15 -19.70 10.86
N PHE A 416 7.43 -18.72 11.41
CA PHE A 416 8.01 -17.44 11.85
C PHE A 416 8.58 -17.64 13.25
N VAL A 417 9.91 -17.67 13.34
CA VAL A 417 10.63 -18.07 14.54
C VAL A 417 11.58 -16.98 15.04
N ALA A 418 11.98 -17.08 16.30
CA ALA A 418 13.06 -16.26 16.86
C ALA A 418 14.40 -17.01 16.83
N PRO A 419 15.53 -16.29 16.79
CA PRO A 419 16.83 -16.90 16.98
C PRO A 419 16.94 -17.60 18.37
N PRO A 420 17.90 -18.54 18.55
CA PRO A 420 18.13 -19.15 19.86
C PRO A 420 18.34 -18.10 20.95
N GLY A 421 17.64 -18.24 22.07
CA GLY A 421 17.68 -17.31 23.20
C GLY A 421 16.79 -16.07 23.06
N TRP A 422 16.04 -15.96 21.96
CA TRP A 422 15.05 -14.89 21.73
C TRP A 422 13.63 -15.47 21.71
N LEU A 423 12.65 -14.58 21.89
CA LEU A 423 11.23 -14.92 21.80
C LEU A 423 10.55 -14.00 20.78
N VAL A 424 9.51 -14.52 20.12
CA VAL A 424 8.58 -13.70 19.36
C VAL A 424 7.53 -13.16 20.33
N LEU A 425 7.44 -11.83 20.46
CA LEU A 425 6.40 -11.14 21.20
C LEU A 425 5.42 -10.54 20.21
N ALA A 426 4.12 -10.81 20.39
CA ALA A 426 3.04 -10.16 19.67
C ALA A 426 2.21 -9.31 20.63
N ALA A 427 1.99 -8.05 20.29
CA ALA A 427 1.09 -7.15 21.00
C ALA A 427 -0.02 -6.69 20.05
N ASP A 428 -1.25 -6.67 20.51
CA ASP A 428 -2.43 -6.34 19.70
C ASP A 428 -3.40 -5.46 20.51
N TYR A 429 -3.96 -4.44 19.84
CA TYR A 429 -4.97 -3.58 20.45
C TYR A 429 -6.33 -4.28 20.47
N SER A 430 -6.77 -4.65 21.66
CA SER A 430 -8.06 -5.32 21.84
C SER A 430 -9.22 -4.44 21.38
N GLN A 431 -9.91 -4.87 20.32
CA GLN A 431 -11.14 -4.24 19.81
C GLN A 431 -10.98 -2.75 19.48
N ILE A 432 -9.84 -2.35 18.91
CA ILE A 432 -9.49 -0.94 18.70
C ILE A 432 -10.58 -0.17 17.94
N GLU A 433 -11.12 -0.74 16.87
CA GLU A 433 -12.12 -0.07 16.03
C GLU A 433 -13.44 0.15 16.78
N LEU A 434 -13.87 -0.79 17.64
CA LEU A 434 -15.05 -0.61 18.51
C LEU A 434 -14.82 0.47 19.56
N ARG A 435 -13.61 0.56 20.12
CA ARG A 435 -13.26 1.63 21.06
C ARG A 435 -13.26 3.00 20.40
N ILE A 436 -12.73 3.07 19.19
CA ILE A 436 -12.77 4.29 18.38
C ILE A 436 -14.21 4.66 18.03
N MET A 437 -15.04 3.68 17.64
CA MET A 437 -16.46 3.94 17.38
C MET A 437 -17.17 4.46 18.64
N ALA A 438 -16.91 3.89 19.80
CA ALA A 438 -17.47 4.38 21.06
C ALA A 438 -17.05 5.85 21.35
N HIS A 439 -15.80 6.20 21.03
CA HIS A 439 -15.30 7.56 21.17
C HIS A 439 -15.95 8.52 20.15
N LEU A 440 -15.96 8.17 18.87
CA LEU A 440 -16.48 9.02 17.79
C LEU A 440 -17.99 9.23 17.89
N SER A 441 -18.74 8.19 18.27
CA SER A 441 -20.20 8.26 18.42
C SER A 441 -20.63 8.86 19.75
N ALA A 442 -19.74 8.95 20.73
CA ALA A 442 -20.05 9.27 22.11
C ALA A 442 -21.21 8.46 22.71
N ASP A 443 -21.46 7.24 22.16
CA ASP A 443 -22.58 6.38 22.58
C ASP A 443 -22.42 5.96 24.04
N ALA A 444 -23.40 6.30 24.86
CA ALA A 444 -23.36 6.06 26.30
C ALA A 444 -23.30 4.56 26.63
N GLY A 445 -23.99 3.71 25.86
CA GLY A 445 -24.02 2.27 26.05
C GLY A 445 -22.66 1.64 25.75
N LEU A 446 -22.04 1.98 24.61
CA LEU A 446 -20.71 1.51 24.24
C LEU A 446 -19.64 1.99 25.23
N LEU A 447 -19.66 3.25 25.60
CA LEU A 447 -18.72 3.82 26.58
C LEU A 447 -18.83 3.15 27.95
N ALA A 448 -20.06 2.91 28.42
CA ALA A 448 -20.29 2.22 29.68
C ALA A 448 -19.79 0.77 29.61
N ALA A 449 -20.07 0.04 28.53
CA ALA A 449 -19.62 -1.33 28.35
C ALA A 449 -18.07 -1.44 28.40
N PHE A 450 -17.35 -0.54 27.73
CA PHE A 450 -15.89 -0.52 27.79
C PHE A 450 -15.34 -0.14 29.18
N ARG A 451 -15.95 0.84 29.87
CA ARG A 451 -15.54 1.21 31.24
C ARG A 451 -15.72 0.08 32.23
N GLN A 452 -16.74 -0.75 32.03
CA GLN A 452 -17.04 -1.90 32.88
C GLN A 452 -16.27 -3.17 32.47
N GLY A 453 -15.44 -3.12 31.42
CA GLY A 453 -14.70 -4.27 30.92
C GLY A 453 -15.58 -5.35 30.28
N GLN A 454 -16.79 -5.01 29.85
CA GLN A 454 -17.73 -5.97 29.25
C GLN A 454 -17.25 -6.41 27.87
N ASP A 455 -17.49 -7.68 27.55
CA ASP A 455 -17.34 -8.22 26.19
C ASP A 455 -18.54 -7.81 25.33
N ILE A 456 -18.38 -6.76 24.52
CA ILE A 456 -19.45 -6.21 23.67
C ILE A 456 -20.01 -7.27 22.72
N HIS A 457 -19.18 -8.18 22.18
CA HIS A 457 -19.66 -9.23 21.30
C HIS A 457 -20.52 -10.24 22.05
N ARG A 458 -20.15 -10.54 23.29
CA ARG A 458 -20.94 -11.43 24.16
C ARG A 458 -22.23 -10.77 24.58
N ALA A 459 -22.21 -9.50 24.92
CA ALA A 459 -23.40 -8.72 25.25
C ALA A 459 -24.38 -8.64 24.06
N THR A 460 -23.88 -8.34 22.87
CA THR A 460 -24.70 -8.36 21.64
C THR A 460 -25.27 -9.75 21.36
N ALA A 461 -24.48 -10.82 21.54
CA ALA A 461 -24.96 -12.19 21.36
C ALA A 461 -26.08 -12.54 22.33
N ALA A 462 -25.92 -12.19 23.60
CA ALA A 462 -26.93 -12.43 24.64
C ALA A 462 -28.29 -11.84 24.23
N GLU A 463 -28.29 -10.62 23.71
CA GLU A 463 -29.51 -9.96 23.27
C GLU A 463 -30.08 -10.52 21.97
N VAL A 464 -29.24 -10.71 20.98
CA VAL A 464 -29.64 -11.23 19.65
C VAL A 464 -30.23 -12.62 19.75
N PHE A 465 -29.69 -13.47 20.64
CA PHE A 465 -30.13 -14.87 20.83
C PHE A 465 -31.04 -15.07 22.04
N GLY A 466 -31.40 -14.00 22.78
CA GLY A 466 -32.31 -14.06 23.93
C GLY A 466 -31.76 -14.88 25.09
N LYS A 467 -30.45 -14.81 25.37
CA LYS A 467 -29.73 -15.55 26.40
C LYS A 467 -29.09 -14.64 27.44
N THR A 468 -28.64 -15.21 28.53
CA THR A 468 -27.73 -14.49 29.44
C THR A 468 -26.30 -14.49 28.87
N PRO A 469 -25.44 -13.54 29.23
CA PRO A 469 -24.06 -13.50 28.76
C PRO A 469 -23.27 -14.78 29.04
N GLU A 470 -23.58 -15.48 30.14
CA GLU A 470 -22.94 -16.73 30.56
C GLU A 470 -23.32 -17.92 29.66
N GLU A 471 -24.54 -17.91 29.13
CA GLU A 471 -25.08 -18.96 28.25
C GLU A 471 -24.64 -18.80 26.79
N VAL A 472 -24.02 -17.67 26.44
CA VAL A 472 -23.56 -17.40 25.05
C VAL A 472 -22.41 -18.33 24.67
N SER A 473 -22.64 -19.16 23.66
CA SER A 473 -21.64 -20.04 23.08
C SER A 473 -20.57 -19.26 22.30
N SER A 474 -19.41 -19.89 22.04
CA SER A 474 -18.35 -19.32 21.22
C SER A 474 -18.78 -19.03 19.78
N ASN A 475 -19.73 -19.83 19.24
CA ASN A 475 -20.26 -19.62 17.89
C ASN A 475 -21.19 -18.41 17.83
N GLU A 476 -22.07 -18.24 18.80
CA GLU A 476 -22.97 -17.09 18.91
C GLU A 476 -22.20 -15.81 19.15
N ARG A 477 -21.16 -15.84 19.99
CA ARG A 477 -20.23 -14.70 20.14
C ARG A 477 -19.52 -14.35 18.84
N ARG A 478 -19.15 -15.35 18.02
CA ARG A 478 -18.55 -15.14 16.71
C ARG A 478 -19.54 -14.52 15.73
N ALA A 479 -20.81 -14.98 15.72
CA ALA A 479 -21.87 -14.38 14.93
C ALA A 479 -22.12 -12.92 15.34
N ALA A 480 -22.21 -12.63 16.63
CA ALA A 480 -22.35 -11.27 17.15
C ALA A 480 -21.15 -10.38 16.82
N LYS A 481 -19.93 -10.92 16.77
CA LYS A 481 -18.76 -10.20 16.28
C LYS A 481 -18.98 -9.79 14.82
N ALA A 482 -19.47 -10.68 13.97
CA ALA A 482 -19.76 -10.37 12.57
C ALA A 482 -20.89 -9.34 12.43
N ILE A 483 -21.92 -9.38 13.28
CA ILE A 483 -23.01 -8.39 13.35
C ILE A 483 -22.43 -7.02 13.72
N ASN A 484 -21.69 -6.92 14.82
CA ASN A 484 -21.14 -5.67 15.32
C ASN A 484 -20.26 -4.98 14.27
N PHE A 485 -19.30 -5.72 13.70
CA PHE A 485 -18.44 -5.16 12.67
C PHE A 485 -19.19 -4.84 11.37
N GLY A 486 -20.08 -5.75 10.94
CA GLY A 486 -20.88 -5.53 9.73
C GLY A 486 -21.71 -4.24 9.82
N LEU A 487 -22.42 -4.03 10.93
CA LEU A 487 -23.27 -2.85 11.12
C LEU A 487 -22.45 -1.56 11.25
N ILE A 488 -21.35 -1.59 12.00
CA ILE A 488 -20.45 -0.45 12.14
C ILE A 488 -19.85 -0.04 10.78
N TYR A 489 -19.56 -1.02 9.91
CA TYR A 489 -19.09 -0.78 8.55
C TYR A 489 -20.19 -0.43 7.54
N GLY A 490 -21.42 -0.25 8.00
CA GLY A 490 -22.54 0.15 7.16
C GLY A 490 -23.11 -0.99 6.31
N MET A 491 -22.98 -2.24 6.75
CA MET A 491 -23.61 -3.39 6.10
C MET A 491 -25.14 -3.27 6.15
N SER A 492 -25.80 -3.56 5.04
CA SER A 492 -27.26 -3.62 4.98
C SER A 492 -27.83 -4.90 5.62
N ALA A 493 -29.11 -4.90 5.97
CA ALA A 493 -29.81 -6.10 6.44
C ALA A 493 -29.72 -7.26 5.43
N PHE A 494 -29.68 -6.97 4.12
CA PHE A 494 -29.47 -7.99 3.08
C PHE A 494 -28.07 -8.64 3.21
N GLY A 495 -27.03 -7.83 3.34
CA GLY A 495 -25.66 -8.33 3.52
C GLY A 495 -25.50 -9.12 4.81
N LEU A 496 -26.11 -8.64 5.89
CA LEU A 496 -26.12 -9.32 7.19
C LEU A 496 -26.84 -10.68 7.11
N GLY A 497 -28.01 -10.74 6.47
CA GLY A 497 -28.77 -11.96 6.26
C GLY A 497 -27.95 -13.03 5.51
N ARG A 498 -27.29 -12.63 4.43
CA ARG A 498 -26.40 -13.51 3.65
C ARG A 498 -25.22 -14.02 4.48
N GLN A 499 -24.59 -13.17 5.26
CA GLN A 499 -23.44 -13.54 6.11
C GLN A 499 -23.79 -14.51 7.24
N LEU A 500 -24.98 -14.37 7.80
CA LEU A 500 -25.45 -15.21 8.91
C LEU A 500 -26.29 -16.41 8.46
N GLY A 501 -26.64 -16.51 7.17
CA GLY A 501 -27.54 -17.56 6.67
C GLY A 501 -28.98 -17.43 7.15
N ILE A 502 -29.47 -16.19 7.39
CA ILE A 502 -30.81 -15.91 7.94
C ILE A 502 -31.64 -15.08 6.96
N GLY A 503 -32.97 -15.12 7.14
CA GLY A 503 -33.88 -14.33 6.33
C GLY A 503 -33.69 -12.81 6.50
N ARG A 504 -34.01 -12.05 5.44
CA ARG A 504 -33.88 -10.58 5.43
C ARG A 504 -34.66 -9.91 6.56
N GLY A 505 -35.86 -10.41 6.90
CA GLY A 505 -36.68 -9.87 8.02
C GLY A 505 -35.95 -10.00 9.34
N GLN A 506 -35.48 -11.20 9.67
CA GLN A 506 -34.73 -11.45 10.90
C GLN A 506 -33.41 -10.63 10.94
N ALA A 507 -32.73 -10.48 9.81
CA ALA A 507 -31.56 -9.61 9.73
C ALA A 507 -31.91 -8.14 9.99
N GLN A 508 -33.08 -7.66 9.52
CA GLN A 508 -33.56 -6.31 9.81
C GLN A 508 -33.86 -6.13 11.29
N ASP A 509 -34.49 -7.10 11.93
CA ASP A 509 -34.76 -7.07 13.39
C ASP A 509 -33.45 -6.92 14.19
N TYR A 510 -32.38 -7.60 13.78
CA TYR A 510 -31.07 -7.48 14.42
C TYR A 510 -30.44 -6.09 14.20
N VAL A 511 -30.59 -5.52 13.01
CA VAL A 511 -30.15 -4.15 12.70
C VAL A 511 -30.86 -3.13 13.60
N ASP A 512 -32.19 -3.27 13.72
CA ASP A 512 -33.03 -2.35 14.50
C ASP A 512 -32.74 -2.46 16.00
N LEU A 513 -32.57 -3.68 16.51
CA LEU A 513 -32.15 -3.94 17.90
C LEU A 513 -30.79 -3.32 18.21
N TYR A 514 -29.80 -3.53 17.34
CA TYR A 514 -28.46 -2.96 17.50
C TYR A 514 -28.49 -1.44 17.61
N PHE A 515 -29.17 -0.76 16.69
CA PHE A 515 -29.25 0.71 16.68
C PHE A 515 -30.22 1.27 17.74
N SER A 516 -31.15 0.49 18.25
CA SER A 516 -31.92 0.84 19.44
C SER A 516 -31.05 0.88 20.70
N ARG A 517 -30.13 -0.07 20.79
CA ARG A 517 -29.18 -0.15 21.91
C ARG A 517 -28.09 0.89 21.84
N TYR A 518 -27.60 1.17 20.63
CA TYR A 518 -26.50 2.11 20.37
C TYR A 518 -26.96 3.27 19.46
N PRO A 519 -27.86 4.13 19.94
CA PRO A 519 -28.43 5.22 19.11
C PRO A 519 -27.37 6.24 18.69
N GLY A 520 -26.35 6.46 19.53
CA GLY A 520 -25.22 7.34 19.20
C GLY A 520 -24.43 6.87 17.98
N VAL A 521 -24.31 5.54 17.78
CA VAL A 521 -23.65 5.00 16.58
C VAL A 521 -24.45 5.35 15.32
N ARG A 522 -25.80 5.24 15.34
CA ARG A 522 -26.65 5.64 14.21
C ARG A 522 -26.47 7.12 13.88
N GLU A 523 -26.55 7.99 14.90
CA GLU A 523 -26.40 9.44 14.72
C GLU A 523 -25.01 9.81 14.17
N TYR A 524 -23.94 9.16 14.67
CA TYR A 524 -22.60 9.32 14.11
C TYR A 524 -22.55 8.96 12.63
N MET A 525 -23.11 7.82 12.23
CA MET A 525 -23.11 7.38 10.84
C MET A 525 -23.86 8.36 9.93
N GLU A 526 -25.00 8.88 10.37
CA GLU A 526 -25.81 9.83 9.61
C GLU A 526 -25.15 11.20 9.53
N SER A 527 -24.62 11.72 10.63
CA SER A 527 -23.89 13.00 10.67
C SER A 527 -22.61 12.95 9.83
N THR A 528 -21.88 11.84 9.87
CA THR A 528 -20.67 11.64 9.08
C THR A 528 -20.98 11.61 7.57
N ARG A 529 -22.08 10.95 7.15
CA ARG A 529 -22.54 11.00 5.75
C ARG A 529 -22.92 12.41 5.31
N ARG A 530 -23.61 13.18 6.16
CA ARG A 530 -23.94 14.59 5.88
C ARG A 530 -22.68 15.41 5.73
N LYS A 531 -21.77 15.36 6.72
CA LYS A 531 -20.49 16.07 6.68
C LYS A 531 -19.69 15.71 5.43
N ALA A 532 -19.59 14.44 5.08
CA ALA A 532 -18.87 14.01 3.88
C ALA A 532 -19.47 14.57 2.58
N ARG A 533 -20.80 14.72 2.51
CA ARG A 533 -21.46 15.37 1.36
C ARG A 533 -21.20 16.88 1.33
N ASP A 534 -21.15 17.53 2.49
CA ASP A 534 -20.98 18.99 2.58
C ASP A 534 -19.51 19.38 2.36
N ASP A 535 -18.57 18.68 2.97
CA ASP A 535 -17.14 19.01 2.94
C ASP A 535 -16.40 18.33 1.76
N GLY A 536 -16.91 17.18 1.27
CA GLY A 536 -16.26 16.37 0.25
C GLY A 536 -15.19 15.41 0.80
N PHE A 537 -14.98 15.39 2.12
CA PHE A 537 -14.05 14.51 2.80
C PHE A 537 -14.53 14.15 4.21
N VAL A 538 -13.84 13.18 4.83
CA VAL A 538 -13.94 12.85 6.26
C VAL A 538 -12.56 12.87 6.89
N GLU A 539 -12.50 13.00 8.23
CA GLU A 539 -11.26 13.13 8.98
C GLU A 539 -11.15 12.10 10.11
N THR A 540 -9.92 11.67 10.40
CA THR A 540 -9.59 10.93 11.62
C THR A 540 -9.56 11.87 12.83
N VAL A 541 -9.48 11.30 14.05
CA VAL A 541 -9.26 12.07 15.29
C VAL A 541 -7.97 12.92 15.24
N PHE A 542 -7.00 12.51 14.46
CA PHE A 542 -5.70 13.20 14.31
C PHE A 542 -5.66 14.20 13.15
N GLY A 543 -6.73 14.29 12.34
CA GLY A 543 -6.84 15.26 11.24
C GLY A 543 -6.45 14.70 9.86
N ARG A 544 -6.18 13.40 9.71
CA ARG A 544 -5.98 12.78 8.40
C ARG A 544 -7.28 12.81 7.62
N ARG A 545 -7.23 13.19 6.34
CA ARG A 545 -8.40 13.30 5.46
C ARG A 545 -8.48 12.15 4.46
N LEU A 546 -9.71 11.68 4.23
CA LEU A 546 -10.07 10.90 3.05
C LEU A 546 -11.06 11.70 2.21
N TYR A 547 -10.66 12.08 1.01
CA TYR A 547 -11.53 12.76 0.04
C TYR A 547 -12.43 11.77 -0.67
N LEU A 548 -13.70 12.15 -0.88
CA LEU A 548 -14.76 11.29 -1.39
C LEU A 548 -15.51 11.98 -2.54
N PRO A 549 -14.86 12.22 -3.69
CA PRO A 549 -15.49 12.95 -4.80
C PRO A 549 -16.77 12.28 -5.33
N GLU A 550 -16.84 10.93 -5.25
CA GLU A 550 -17.98 10.15 -5.70
C GLU A 550 -19.23 10.31 -4.83
N ILE A 551 -19.12 10.88 -3.62
CA ILE A 551 -20.26 11.01 -2.69
C ILE A 551 -21.36 11.94 -3.22
N ARG A 552 -20.98 12.87 -4.12
CA ARG A 552 -21.88 13.76 -4.86
C ARG A 552 -22.14 13.28 -6.30
N GLY A 553 -21.60 12.12 -6.67
CA GLY A 553 -21.68 11.58 -8.02
C GLY A 553 -23.08 11.12 -8.42
N LYS A 554 -23.34 11.04 -9.73
CA LYS A 554 -24.62 10.59 -10.29
C LYS A 554 -24.82 9.08 -10.17
N SER A 555 -23.77 8.29 -10.16
CA SER A 555 -23.84 6.83 -10.04
C SER A 555 -24.28 6.41 -8.64
N PHE A 556 -25.40 5.70 -8.54
CA PHE A 556 -25.92 5.21 -7.27
C PHE A 556 -24.94 4.26 -6.56
N ALA A 557 -24.33 3.33 -7.31
CA ALA A 557 -23.38 2.37 -6.75
C ALA A 557 -22.10 3.06 -6.23
N ALA A 558 -21.54 4.02 -6.99
CA ALA A 558 -20.36 4.80 -6.57
C ALA A 558 -20.68 5.63 -5.33
N ARG A 559 -21.84 6.28 -5.29
CA ARG A 559 -22.29 7.06 -4.13
C ARG A 559 -22.46 6.18 -2.88
N GLN A 560 -23.09 5.00 -3.00
CA GLN A 560 -23.19 4.06 -1.88
C GLN A 560 -21.83 3.57 -1.39
N GLY A 561 -20.88 3.34 -2.31
CA GLY A 561 -19.50 3.02 -1.99
C GLY A 561 -18.84 4.13 -1.17
N ALA A 562 -18.95 5.37 -1.64
CA ALA A 562 -18.42 6.55 -0.96
C ALA A 562 -19.07 6.78 0.42
N GLU A 563 -20.38 6.56 0.58
CA GLU A 563 -21.06 6.66 1.87
C GLU A 563 -20.58 5.62 2.89
N ARG A 564 -20.26 4.39 2.44
CA ARG A 564 -19.64 3.39 3.30
C ARG A 564 -18.21 3.77 3.65
N ALA A 565 -17.44 4.25 2.69
CA ALA A 565 -16.08 4.74 2.92
C ALA A 565 -16.08 5.92 3.92
N ALA A 566 -17.06 6.83 3.82
CA ALA A 566 -17.21 7.94 4.75
C ALA A 566 -17.36 7.51 6.22
N ILE A 567 -18.13 6.44 6.47
CA ILE A 567 -18.33 5.92 7.82
C ILE A 567 -17.07 5.23 8.34
N ASN A 568 -16.42 4.46 7.47
CA ASN A 568 -15.33 3.58 7.86
C ASN A 568 -13.99 4.30 7.99
N ALA A 569 -13.71 5.29 7.13
CA ALA A 569 -12.41 5.92 7.07
C ALA A 569 -11.99 6.66 8.36
N PRO A 570 -12.85 7.39 9.07
CA PRO A 570 -12.47 7.99 10.33
C PRO A 570 -12.05 6.97 11.39
N MET A 571 -12.74 5.83 11.44
CA MET A 571 -12.46 4.76 12.39
C MET A 571 -11.18 4.00 12.02
N GLN A 572 -11.09 3.49 10.79
CA GLN A 572 -9.92 2.74 10.32
C GLN A 572 -8.67 3.61 10.27
N GLY A 573 -8.81 4.87 9.84
CA GLY A 573 -7.69 5.80 9.79
C GLY A 573 -7.22 6.22 11.17
N THR A 574 -8.13 6.40 12.13
CA THR A 574 -7.74 6.67 13.53
C THR A 574 -7.01 5.47 14.14
N ALA A 575 -7.44 4.23 13.85
CA ALA A 575 -6.73 3.03 14.26
C ALA A 575 -5.32 3.00 13.66
N ALA A 576 -5.18 3.28 12.37
CA ALA A 576 -3.88 3.36 11.70
C ALA A 576 -2.98 4.44 12.31
N ASP A 577 -3.51 5.62 12.60
CA ASP A 577 -2.76 6.71 13.24
C ASP A 577 -2.29 6.34 14.66
N ILE A 578 -3.13 5.65 15.45
CA ILE A 578 -2.76 5.14 16.77
C ILE A 578 -1.61 4.14 16.67
N ILE A 579 -1.71 3.16 15.78
CA ILE A 579 -0.65 2.15 15.57
C ILE A 579 0.65 2.81 15.13
N LYS A 580 0.63 3.72 14.16
CA LYS A 580 1.82 4.44 13.68
C LYS A 580 2.50 5.22 14.80
N ARG A 581 1.72 5.94 15.59
CA ARG A 581 2.24 6.67 16.77
C ARG A 581 2.81 5.72 17.82
N ALA A 582 2.14 4.59 18.07
CA ALA A 582 2.65 3.56 18.98
C ALA A 582 3.98 2.98 18.48
N MET A 583 4.11 2.70 17.18
CA MET A 583 5.37 2.21 16.61
C MET A 583 6.52 3.20 16.82
N VAL A 584 6.29 4.49 16.57
CA VAL A 584 7.29 5.54 16.81
C VAL A 584 7.68 5.61 18.29
N GLN A 585 6.70 5.57 19.19
CA GLN A 585 6.94 5.63 20.63
C GLN A 585 7.65 4.39 21.17
N VAL A 586 7.28 3.20 20.69
CA VAL A 586 7.93 1.94 21.09
C VAL A 586 9.37 1.91 20.60
N ASP A 587 9.63 2.33 19.37
CA ASP A 587 10.98 2.40 18.82
C ASP A 587 11.89 3.34 19.61
N ALA A 588 11.41 4.54 19.94
CA ALA A 588 12.13 5.48 20.78
C ALA A 588 12.36 4.92 22.20
N TRP A 589 11.35 4.29 22.80
CA TRP A 589 11.47 3.67 24.12
C TRP A 589 12.51 2.54 24.14
N LEU A 590 12.54 1.69 23.11
CA LEU A 590 13.53 0.61 22.98
C LEU A 590 14.95 1.16 22.88
N ALA A 591 15.14 2.24 22.13
CA ALA A 591 16.43 2.91 21.99
C ALA A 591 16.90 3.56 23.31
N ASP A 592 16.02 4.32 23.98
CA ASP A 592 16.33 5.05 25.21
C ASP A 592 16.66 4.12 26.38
N ASN A 593 15.95 2.99 26.48
CA ASN A 593 16.14 1.99 27.54
C ASN A 593 17.16 0.92 27.18
N ARG A 594 17.79 0.98 25.99
CA ARG A 594 18.75 -0.01 25.48
C ARG A 594 18.24 -1.44 25.59
N GLU A 595 16.94 -1.62 25.33
CA GLU A 595 16.29 -2.92 25.43
C GLU A 595 16.76 -3.86 24.33
N ARG A 596 16.93 -5.13 24.70
CA ARG A 596 17.28 -6.19 23.76
C ARG A 596 16.04 -6.72 23.03
N ALA A 597 15.33 -5.83 22.35
CA ALA A 597 14.16 -6.14 21.57
C ALA A 597 14.20 -5.41 20.22
N LEU A 598 13.55 -5.98 19.21
CA LEU A 598 13.51 -5.45 17.86
C LEU A 598 12.06 -5.48 17.37
N MET A 599 11.58 -4.39 16.83
CA MET A 599 10.36 -4.42 16.02
C MET A 599 10.68 -5.02 14.66
N ILE A 600 9.97 -6.07 14.27
CA ILE A 600 10.27 -6.81 13.02
C ILE A 600 9.09 -6.85 12.05
N LEU A 601 7.87 -6.67 12.55
CA LEU A 601 6.67 -6.82 11.73
C LEU A 601 5.50 -6.03 12.31
N GLN A 602 4.71 -5.43 11.44
CA GLN A 602 3.41 -4.84 11.74
C GLN A 602 2.35 -5.58 10.93
N VAL A 603 1.29 -6.08 11.59
CA VAL A 603 0.22 -6.87 10.99
C VAL A 603 -1.12 -6.31 11.47
N HIS A 604 -1.64 -5.32 10.75
CA HIS A 604 -2.92 -4.64 10.94
C HIS A 604 -3.05 -3.86 12.28
N ASP A 605 -3.47 -4.49 13.39
CA ASP A 605 -3.91 -3.79 14.63
C ASP A 605 -2.90 -3.88 15.77
#